data_0ca12f4eb2beb288085e6269fe29d1cc
#
_entry.id   0ca12f4eb2beb288085e6269fe29d1cc
#
_cell.length_a   1.000
_cell.length_b   1.000
_cell.length_c   1.000
_cell.angle_alpha   90.00
_cell.angle_beta   90.00
_cell.angle_gamma   90.00
#
_symmetry.space_group_name_H-M   'P 1'
#
loop_
_entity.id
_entity.type
_entity.pdbx_description
1 polymer ?
#
loop_
_entity_poly.entity_id
_entity_poly.type
_entity_poly.pdbx_seq_one_letter_code
_entity_poly.pdbx_strand_id
1 'polypeptide(L)'
;MHTGTTLTQFIIEEQRRTAGATGDFTSLLNDVVTACKAISNVVNKGALLGVMGSLDSENVQGETQKKLDVITNDIMIRSNEWAGHLAGMASEEMDEVYPIPNQYPLGKYLLVFDPLDGSSNVDVNISVGTIFSILKAPVAGRAAKAEDFLQAGTQQVCAGYAIYGSSTMLVLTFGHGTNGFTLDRDVGEFVLTHPNMRIPTETKEFAINASNMRFWEKPVQRYVDECLAGKTGPRGKDFNMRWVASMVAEVHRILTRGGIFMYPKDTKDPAKAGKLRLMYEANPMAFIVEQAGGAATTGRERILDLAPEGLHQRVPVLLGSKTEVDTVTGYHHEKAA
;
A
#
# COMPACT_ATOMS: atom_id res chain seq x y z
N MET A 1 11.78 10.43 -30.19
CA MET A 1 11.11 10.02 -28.96
C MET A 1 11.98 8.96 -28.30
N HIS A 2 12.50 9.21 -27.11
CA HIS A 2 13.15 8.16 -26.33
C HIS A 2 12.02 7.31 -25.75
N THR A 3 11.77 6.14 -26.31
CA THR A 3 10.93 5.13 -25.67
C THR A 3 11.76 4.55 -24.52
N GLY A 4 11.51 5.02 -23.28
CA GLY A 4 12.11 4.44 -22.08
C GLY A 4 11.66 2.99 -21.91
N THR A 5 12.27 2.26 -20.97
CA THR A 5 11.87 0.87 -20.62
C THR A 5 10.42 0.85 -20.19
N THR A 6 9.57 0.15 -20.92
CA THR A 6 8.15 -0.02 -20.55
C THR A 6 8.04 -0.99 -19.37
N LEU A 7 6.93 -0.91 -18.63
CA LEU A 7 6.66 -1.83 -17.54
C LEU A 7 6.64 -3.28 -18.04
N THR A 8 5.99 -3.56 -19.16
CA THR A 8 5.95 -4.90 -19.77
C THR A 8 7.36 -5.42 -20.08
N GLN A 9 8.22 -4.58 -20.67
CA GLN A 9 9.62 -4.95 -20.91
C GLN A 9 10.33 -5.26 -19.58
N PHE A 10 10.19 -4.39 -18.58
CA PHE A 10 10.81 -4.57 -17.25
C PHE A 10 10.38 -5.89 -16.58
N ILE A 11 9.09 -6.20 -16.59
CA ILE A 11 8.56 -7.45 -16.00
C ILE A 11 9.14 -8.67 -16.72
N ILE A 12 9.22 -8.65 -18.04
CA ILE A 12 9.79 -9.76 -18.85
C ILE A 12 11.29 -9.93 -18.54
N GLU A 13 12.03 -8.84 -18.37
CA GLU A 13 13.46 -8.89 -17.99
C GLU A 13 13.65 -9.47 -16.58
N GLU A 14 12.83 -9.09 -15.62
CA GLU A 14 12.83 -9.66 -14.26
C GLU A 14 12.41 -11.13 -14.27
N GLN A 15 11.40 -11.49 -15.07
CA GLN A 15 10.98 -12.89 -15.24
C GLN A 15 12.13 -13.79 -15.72
N ARG A 16 12.96 -13.32 -16.64
CA ARG A 16 14.12 -14.09 -17.16
C ARG A 16 15.16 -14.37 -16.10
N ARG A 17 15.19 -13.61 -15.02
CA ARG A 17 16.09 -13.84 -13.85
C ARG A 17 15.54 -14.86 -12.87
N THR A 18 14.25 -15.21 -12.99
CA THR A 18 13.57 -16.12 -12.07
C THR A 18 13.42 -17.50 -12.70
N ALA A 19 14.12 -18.51 -12.16
CA ALA A 19 14.03 -19.86 -12.64
C ALA A 19 12.59 -20.41 -12.50
N GLY A 20 12.06 -21.05 -13.56
CA GLY A 20 10.72 -21.66 -13.58
C GLY A 20 9.56 -20.67 -13.74
N ALA A 21 9.82 -19.41 -14.09
CA ALA A 21 8.77 -18.45 -14.40
C ALA A 21 8.03 -18.84 -15.69
N THR A 22 6.69 -18.90 -15.63
CA THR A 22 5.82 -19.44 -16.70
C THR A 22 5.10 -18.37 -17.52
N GLY A 23 5.31 -17.09 -17.24
CA GLY A 23 4.56 -16.00 -17.88
C GLY A 23 3.21 -15.69 -17.21
N ASP A 24 2.63 -16.60 -16.44
CA ASP A 24 1.35 -16.36 -15.74
C ASP A 24 1.40 -15.16 -14.81
N PHE A 25 2.54 -14.99 -14.11
CA PHE A 25 2.75 -13.82 -13.25
C PHE A 25 2.80 -12.52 -14.05
N THR A 26 3.51 -12.52 -15.19
CA THR A 26 3.57 -11.36 -16.07
C THR A 26 2.20 -10.97 -16.60
N SER A 27 1.40 -11.95 -16.97
CA SER A 27 0.03 -11.75 -17.44
C SER A 27 -0.86 -11.18 -16.34
N LEU A 28 -0.84 -11.79 -15.14
CA LEU A 28 -1.58 -11.29 -13.98
C LEU A 28 -1.23 -9.84 -13.64
N LEU A 29 0.07 -9.52 -13.61
CA LEU A 29 0.48 -8.15 -13.29
C LEU A 29 0.03 -7.14 -14.35
N ASN A 30 0.01 -7.52 -15.63
CA ASN A 30 -0.55 -6.69 -16.69
C ASN A 30 -2.06 -6.45 -16.51
N ASP A 31 -2.81 -7.44 -16.02
CA ASP A 31 -4.24 -7.28 -15.73
C ASP A 31 -4.46 -6.31 -14.56
N VAL A 32 -3.69 -6.44 -13.47
CA VAL A 32 -3.69 -5.49 -12.34
C VAL A 32 -3.35 -4.07 -12.81
N VAL A 33 -2.33 -3.94 -13.64
CA VAL A 33 -1.90 -2.64 -14.20
C VAL A 33 -2.96 -2.04 -15.12
N THR A 34 -3.66 -2.87 -15.88
CA THR A 34 -4.80 -2.44 -16.72
C THR A 34 -5.93 -1.89 -15.86
N ALA A 35 -6.24 -2.54 -14.74
CA ALA A 35 -7.18 -2.02 -13.75
C ALA A 35 -6.73 -0.65 -13.21
N CYS A 36 -5.46 -0.51 -12.81
CA CYS A 36 -4.93 0.77 -12.34
C CYS A 36 -5.03 1.89 -13.39
N LYS A 37 -4.80 1.59 -14.67
CA LYS A 37 -5.00 2.56 -15.79
C LYS A 37 -6.47 2.98 -15.90
N ALA A 38 -7.40 2.03 -15.80
CA ALA A 38 -8.83 2.29 -15.84
C ALA A 38 -9.28 3.14 -14.63
N ILE A 39 -8.84 2.80 -13.43
CA ILE A 39 -9.11 3.56 -12.21
C ILE A 39 -8.56 4.99 -12.32
N SER A 40 -7.29 5.14 -12.79
CA SER A 40 -6.70 6.46 -13.05
C SER A 40 -7.59 7.32 -13.94
N ASN A 41 -8.17 6.73 -14.98
CA ASN A 41 -9.04 7.45 -15.90
C ASN A 41 -10.36 7.87 -15.23
N VAL A 42 -10.94 7.03 -14.37
CA VAL A 42 -12.17 7.35 -13.62
C VAL A 42 -11.90 8.43 -12.58
N VAL A 43 -10.83 8.29 -11.78
CA VAL A 43 -10.44 9.26 -10.75
C VAL A 43 -10.19 10.64 -11.35
N ASN A 44 -9.46 10.71 -12.47
CA ASN A 44 -9.16 11.99 -13.14
C ASN A 44 -10.38 12.68 -13.76
N LYS A 45 -11.45 11.94 -14.06
CA LYS A 45 -12.71 12.53 -14.53
C LYS A 45 -13.61 13.02 -13.38
N GLY A 46 -13.47 12.42 -12.19
CA GLY A 46 -14.14 12.87 -10.96
C GLY A 46 -15.61 13.26 -11.16
N ALA A 47 -15.92 14.51 -10.87
CA ALA A 47 -17.28 15.06 -10.96
C ALA A 47 -17.92 14.96 -12.37
N LEU A 48 -17.12 14.92 -13.44
CA LEU A 48 -17.64 14.79 -14.82
C LEU A 48 -18.38 13.46 -15.04
N LEU A 49 -18.03 12.43 -14.28
CA LEU A 49 -18.71 11.12 -14.33
C LEU A 49 -19.82 10.97 -13.28
N GLY A 50 -20.04 12.00 -12.43
CA GLY A 50 -21.00 11.91 -11.32
C GLY A 50 -20.60 10.89 -10.23
N VAL A 51 -19.31 10.54 -10.15
CA VAL A 51 -18.80 9.51 -9.23
C VAL A 51 -18.30 10.06 -7.91
N MET A 52 -18.42 11.36 -7.70
CA MET A 52 -18.07 12.04 -6.44
C MET A 52 -19.18 11.86 -5.39
N GLY A 53 -18.80 12.02 -4.12
CA GLY A 53 -19.71 11.96 -2.98
C GLY A 53 -19.86 10.55 -2.38
N SER A 54 -20.54 10.53 -1.23
CA SER A 54 -20.78 9.30 -0.46
C SER A 54 -22.04 8.61 -0.97
N LEU A 55 -22.08 7.30 -0.79
CA LEU A 55 -23.31 6.52 -0.81
C LEU A 55 -23.97 6.62 0.58
N ASP A 56 -25.32 6.47 0.65
CA ASP A 56 -26.04 6.32 1.92
C ASP A 56 -25.86 4.90 2.51
N SER A 57 -24.65 4.34 2.37
CA SER A 57 -24.25 3.01 2.83
C SER A 57 -22.88 3.08 3.50
N GLU A 58 -22.70 2.23 4.49
CA GLU A 58 -21.41 1.96 5.10
C GLU A 58 -20.79 0.69 4.48
N ASN A 59 -19.47 0.67 4.36
CA ASN A 59 -18.79 -0.57 4.00
C ASN A 59 -18.84 -1.55 5.18
N VAL A 60 -18.40 -2.77 4.93
CA VAL A 60 -18.33 -3.88 5.89
C VAL A 60 -17.56 -3.54 7.17
N GLN A 61 -16.84 -2.44 7.18
CA GLN A 61 -16.02 -1.97 8.30
C GLN A 61 -16.64 -0.78 9.04
N GLY A 62 -17.87 -0.39 8.69
CA GLY A 62 -18.58 0.74 9.30
C GLY A 62 -18.05 2.10 8.88
N GLU A 63 -17.38 2.17 7.71
CA GLU A 63 -16.93 3.43 7.11
C GLU A 63 -17.90 3.86 6.01
N THR A 64 -18.18 5.16 5.91
CA THR A 64 -19.06 5.69 4.86
C THR A 64 -18.44 5.43 3.49
N GLN A 65 -19.09 4.58 2.69
CA GLN A 65 -18.60 4.17 1.38
C GLN A 65 -18.77 5.29 0.37
N LYS A 66 -17.72 5.55 -0.42
CA LYS A 66 -17.76 6.47 -1.55
C LYS A 66 -18.22 5.74 -2.80
N LYS A 67 -18.84 6.45 -3.74
CA LYS A 67 -19.19 5.88 -5.05
C LYS A 67 -17.96 5.34 -5.78
N LEU A 68 -16.82 6.02 -5.63
CA LEU A 68 -15.56 5.61 -6.23
C LEU A 68 -15.02 4.32 -5.62
N ASP A 69 -15.20 4.05 -4.33
CA ASP A 69 -14.76 2.80 -3.70
C ASP A 69 -15.41 1.59 -4.39
N VAL A 70 -16.73 1.66 -4.63
CA VAL A 70 -17.46 0.60 -5.34
C VAL A 70 -16.99 0.44 -6.78
N ILE A 71 -16.85 1.55 -7.50
CA ILE A 71 -16.43 1.52 -8.92
C ILE A 71 -15.03 0.98 -9.07
N THR A 72 -14.09 1.41 -8.22
CA THR A 72 -12.70 0.96 -8.28
C THR A 72 -12.56 -0.51 -7.87
N ASN A 73 -13.33 -0.95 -6.88
CA ASN A 73 -13.41 -2.36 -6.52
C ASN A 73 -13.92 -3.22 -7.69
N ASP A 74 -15.02 -2.82 -8.34
CA ASP A 74 -15.54 -3.51 -9.51
C ASP A 74 -14.52 -3.57 -10.66
N ILE A 75 -13.80 -2.48 -10.92
CA ILE A 75 -12.75 -2.45 -11.95
C ILE A 75 -11.64 -3.44 -11.61
N MET A 76 -11.16 -3.49 -10.36
CA MET A 76 -10.13 -4.44 -9.94
C MET A 76 -10.60 -5.88 -10.12
N ILE A 77 -11.81 -6.21 -9.69
CA ILE A 77 -12.37 -7.57 -9.82
C ILE A 77 -12.47 -7.97 -11.29
N ARG A 78 -13.19 -7.19 -12.10
CA ARG A 78 -13.51 -7.54 -13.49
C ARG A 78 -12.27 -7.59 -14.38
N SER A 79 -11.25 -6.82 -14.08
CA SER A 79 -9.99 -6.85 -14.84
C SER A 79 -9.18 -8.10 -14.57
N ASN A 80 -9.38 -8.78 -13.42
CA ASN A 80 -8.50 -9.85 -12.96
C ASN A 80 -9.18 -11.23 -12.86
N GLU A 81 -10.52 -11.33 -12.89
CA GLU A 81 -11.23 -12.58 -12.63
C GLU A 81 -11.17 -13.61 -13.77
N TRP A 82 -10.91 -13.20 -15.00
CA TRP A 82 -11.16 -13.98 -16.22
C TRP A 82 -9.94 -14.73 -16.76
N ALA A 83 -8.71 -14.27 -16.46
CA ALA A 83 -7.50 -14.72 -17.17
C ALA A 83 -6.94 -16.07 -16.69
N GLY A 84 -7.50 -16.68 -15.65
CA GLY A 84 -7.08 -18.00 -15.16
C GLY A 84 -5.78 -17.99 -14.34
N HIS A 85 -5.34 -16.84 -13.86
CA HIS A 85 -4.12 -16.72 -13.05
C HIS A 85 -4.39 -16.79 -11.55
N LEU A 86 -5.63 -16.44 -11.13
CA LEU A 86 -6.03 -16.31 -9.74
C LEU A 86 -6.82 -17.54 -9.24
N ALA A 87 -6.61 -17.86 -7.97
CA ALA A 87 -7.44 -18.79 -7.21
C ALA A 87 -8.52 -18.07 -6.40
N GLY A 88 -8.37 -16.76 -6.18
CA GLY A 88 -9.30 -15.89 -5.48
C GLY A 88 -8.71 -14.50 -5.28
N MET A 89 -9.56 -13.55 -4.87
CA MET A 89 -9.19 -12.18 -4.55
C MET A 89 -9.71 -11.79 -3.17
N ALA A 90 -8.99 -10.92 -2.47
CA ALA A 90 -9.42 -10.28 -1.24
C ALA A 90 -9.31 -8.77 -1.37
N SER A 91 -10.39 -8.07 -1.10
CA SER A 91 -10.48 -6.61 -1.16
C SER A 91 -10.81 -6.01 0.20
N GLU A 92 -10.29 -4.81 0.46
CA GLU A 92 -10.66 -4.03 1.64
C GLU A 92 -12.17 -3.75 1.69
N GLU A 93 -12.81 -3.61 0.53
CA GLU A 93 -14.22 -3.27 0.38
C GLU A 93 -15.19 -4.47 0.48
N MET A 94 -14.67 -5.68 0.67
CA MET A 94 -15.46 -6.92 0.69
C MET A 94 -15.22 -7.69 1.98
N ASP A 95 -16.30 -8.20 2.62
CA ASP A 95 -16.20 -9.00 3.85
C ASP A 95 -15.46 -10.32 3.65
N GLU A 96 -15.71 -10.96 2.51
CA GLU A 96 -15.26 -12.31 2.20
C GLU A 96 -14.36 -12.31 0.96
N VAL A 97 -13.66 -13.41 0.80
CA VAL A 97 -12.89 -13.70 -0.42
C VAL A 97 -13.82 -13.72 -1.64
N TYR A 98 -13.44 -13.00 -2.68
CA TYR A 98 -14.10 -13.09 -3.97
C TYR A 98 -13.70 -14.36 -4.68
N PRO A 99 -14.64 -15.31 -4.88
CA PRO A 99 -14.36 -16.53 -5.61
C PRO A 99 -14.29 -16.25 -7.11
N ILE A 100 -13.34 -16.85 -7.81
CA ILE A 100 -13.29 -16.78 -9.27
C ILE A 100 -14.54 -17.47 -9.84
N PRO A 101 -15.29 -16.81 -10.75
CA PRO A 101 -16.49 -17.40 -11.35
C PRO A 101 -16.20 -18.74 -12.05
N ASN A 102 -17.11 -19.70 -11.90
CA ASN A 102 -16.95 -21.09 -12.41
C ASN A 102 -16.67 -21.21 -13.91
N GLN A 103 -16.99 -20.17 -14.69
CA GLN A 103 -16.72 -20.13 -16.13
C GLN A 103 -15.24 -19.88 -16.47
N TYR A 104 -14.43 -19.45 -15.48
CA TYR A 104 -13.01 -19.17 -15.66
C TYR A 104 -12.14 -20.21 -14.96
N PRO A 105 -10.97 -20.53 -15.52
CA PRO A 105 -10.06 -21.46 -14.88
C PRO A 105 -9.45 -20.85 -13.59
N LEU A 106 -9.15 -21.72 -12.63
CA LEU A 106 -8.47 -21.34 -11.40
C LEU A 106 -6.95 -21.41 -11.57
N GLY A 107 -6.27 -20.38 -11.09
CA GLY A 107 -4.82 -20.26 -11.17
C GLY A 107 -4.07 -20.61 -9.88
N LYS A 108 -2.87 -20.07 -9.76
CA LYS A 108 -1.92 -20.36 -8.67
C LYS A 108 -1.55 -19.12 -7.83
N TYR A 109 -2.21 -18.01 -8.07
CA TYR A 109 -1.97 -16.76 -7.33
C TYR A 109 -3.22 -16.29 -6.59
N LEU A 110 -2.99 -15.48 -5.58
CA LEU A 110 -4.00 -14.73 -4.84
C LEU A 110 -3.71 -13.24 -5.02
N LEU A 111 -4.74 -12.44 -5.25
CA LEU A 111 -4.64 -10.98 -5.33
C LEU A 111 -5.29 -10.36 -4.10
N VAL A 112 -4.54 -9.52 -3.40
CA VAL A 112 -5.00 -8.75 -2.24
C VAL A 112 -4.89 -7.28 -2.61
N PHE A 113 -5.92 -6.46 -2.35
CA PHE A 113 -5.88 -5.06 -2.72
C PHE A 113 -6.80 -4.17 -1.87
N ASP A 114 -6.36 -2.92 -1.72
CA ASP A 114 -7.19 -1.76 -1.41
C ASP A 114 -7.44 -1.03 -2.73
N PRO A 115 -8.67 -0.99 -3.22
CA PRO A 115 -8.95 -0.42 -4.54
C PRO A 115 -8.76 1.09 -4.59
N LEU A 116 -8.93 1.81 -3.45
CA LEU A 116 -8.82 3.27 -3.41
C LEU A 116 -8.39 3.81 -2.03
N ASP A 117 -7.11 3.61 -1.69
CA ASP A 117 -6.49 4.21 -0.49
C ASP A 117 -6.67 5.73 -0.47
N GLY A 118 -7.07 6.23 0.69
CA GLY A 118 -7.26 7.66 0.91
C GLY A 118 -8.56 8.20 0.31
N SER A 119 -9.59 7.40 0.09
CA SER A 119 -10.87 7.77 -0.54
C SER A 119 -11.57 8.97 0.10
N SER A 120 -11.33 9.24 1.39
CA SER A 120 -11.79 10.47 2.06
C SER A 120 -11.27 11.76 1.43
N ASN A 121 -10.20 11.69 0.65
CA ASN A 121 -9.55 12.83 -0.02
C ASN A 121 -10.08 13.09 -1.44
N VAL A 122 -10.90 12.20 -1.97
CA VAL A 122 -11.40 12.29 -3.36
C VAL A 122 -12.19 13.58 -3.59
N ASP A 123 -13.11 13.90 -2.68
CA ASP A 123 -14.01 15.05 -2.81
C ASP A 123 -13.28 16.41 -2.70
N VAL A 124 -12.06 16.41 -2.18
CA VAL A 124 -11.21 17.60 -2.04
C VAL A 124 -10.02 17.61 -3.00
N ASN A 125 -10.03 16.69 -3.97
CA ASN A 125 -9.06 16.61 -5.07
C ASN A 125 -7.60 16.42 -4.60
N ILE A 126 -7.39 15.65 -3.54
CA ILE A 126 -6.07 15.25 -3.06
C ILE A 126 -5.74 13.85 -3.61
N SER A 127 -4.45 13.56 -3.80
CA SER A 127 -3.98 12.29 -4.35
C SER A 127 -4.47 11.09 -3.56
N VAL A 128 -5.00 10.13 -4.28
CA VAL A 128 -5.45 8.81 -3.80
C VAL A 128 -4.75 7.72 -4.59
N GLY A 129 -4.93 6.45 -4.26
CA GLY A 129 -4.29 5.39 -5.03
C GLY A 129 -4.86 4.01 -4.79
N THR A 130 -4.37 3.05 -5.54
CA THR A 130 -4.68 1.63 -5.40
C THR A 130 -3.46 0.92 -4.82
N ILE A 131 -3.63 0.11 -3.78
CA ILE A 131 -2.57 -0.73 -3.21
C ILE A 131 -2.86 -2.18 -3.55
N PHE A 132 -1.85 -2.95 -3.93
CA PHE A 132 -2.02 -4.37 -4.22
C PHE A 132 -0.83 -5.22 -3.79
N SER A 133 -1.11 -6.49 -3.56
CA SER A 133 -0.13 -7.53 -3.26
C SER A 133 -0.54 -8.83 -3.92
N ILE A 134 0.45 -9.58 -4.40
CA ILE A 134 0.26 -10.90 -5.01
C ILE A 134 0.93 -11.93 -4.12
N LEU A 135 0.16 -12.97 -3.75
CA LEU A 135 0.61 -14.13 -2.99
C LEU A 135 0.52 -15.38 -3.85
N LYS A 136 1.22 -16.44 -3.46
CA LYS A 136 1.00 -17.76 -4.06
C LYS A 136 -0.17 -18.45 -3.37
N ALA A 137 -1.07 -19.04 -4.15
CA ALA A 137 -2.08 -19.93 -3.62
C ALA A 137 -1.41 -21.19 -3.05
N PRO A 138 -1.75 -21.63 -1.82
CA PRO A 138 -1.18 -22.84 -1.23
C PRO A 138 -1.44 -24.10 -2.07
N VAL A 139 -2.58 -24.12 -2.78
CA VAL A 139 -2.96 -25.19 -3.71
C VAL A 139 -3.41 -24.57 -5.03
N ALA A 140 -2.63 -24.78 -6.08
CA ALA A 140 -2.96 -24.31 -7.42
C ALA A 140 -4.20 -25.03 -7.99
N GLY A 141 -5.02 -24.29 -8.75
CA GLY A 141 -6.21 -24.87 -9.43
C GLY A 141 -7.39 -25.19 -8.48
N ARG A 142 -7.34 -24.77 -7.23
CA ARG A 142 -8.41 -24.84 -6.24
C ARG A 142 -8.91 -23.44 -5.89
N ALA A 143 -10.21 -23.26 -5.74
CA ALA A 143 -10.76 -21.99 -5.24
C ALA A 143 -10.19 -21.68 -3.85
N ALA A 144 -9.72 -20.44 -3.69
CA ALA A 144 -9.10 -20.00 -2.45
C ALA A 144 -10.15 -19.78 -1.36
N LYS A 145 -9.74 -20.04 -0.12
CA LYS A 145 -10.48 -19.74 1.11
C LYS A 145 -9.79 -18.60 1.86
N ALA A 146 -10.45 -18.03 2.85
CA ALA A 146 -9.89 -16.95 3.67
C ALA A 146 -8.52 -17.34 4.28
N GLU A 147 -8.38 -18.56 4.76
CA GLU A 147 -7.15 -19.05 5.39
C GLU A 147 -5.96 -19.09 4.41
N ASP A 148 -6.22 -19.27 3.11
CA ASP A 148 -5.17 -19.29 2.08
C ASP A 148 -4.49 -17.92 1.93
N PHE A 149 -5.17 -16.84 2.30
CA PHE A 149 -4.64 -15.47 2.26
C PHE A 149 -3.84 -15.10 3.51
N LEU A 150 -4.03 -15.80 4.64
CA LEU A 150 -3.41 -15.48 5.92
C LEU A 150 -1.92 -15.84 5.94
N GLN A 151 -1.16 -15.21 5.05
CA GLN A 151 0.28 -15.40 4.89
C GLN A 151 1.03 -14.18 5.42
N ALA A 152 2.17 -14.41 6.09
CA ALA A 152 3.03 -13.32 6.55
C ALA A 152 3.48 -12.44 5.38
N GLY A 153 3.72 -11.16 5.64
CA GLY A 153 4.13 -10.19 4.62
C GLY A 153 5.40 -10.58 3.85
N THR A 154 6.25 -11.42 4.45
CA THR A 154 7.45 -11.99 3.81
C THR A 154 7.13 -12.97 2.66
N GLN A 155 5.90 -13.46 2.55
CA GLN A 155 5.46 -14.39 1.51
C GLN A 155 4.95 -13.70 0.24
N GLN A 156 4.91 -12.37 0.22
CA GLN A 156 4.51 -11.61 -0.95
C GLN A 156 5.46 -11.89 -2.13
N VAL A 157 4.89 -12.25 -3.28
CA VAL A 157 5.64 -12.41 -4.54
C VAL A 157 5.89 -11.04 -5.18
N CYS A 158 4.93 -10.14 -5.02
CA CYS A 158 4.97 -8.78 -5.52
C CYS A 158 4.10 -7.91 -4.62
N ALA A 159 4.52 -6.68 -4.42
CA ALA A 159 3.67 -5.62 -3.90
C ALA A 159 3.84 -4.36 -4.74
N GLY A 160 2.77 -3.59 -4.88
CA GLY A 160 2.78 -2.34 -5.62
C GLY A 160 1.65 -1.42 -5.19
N TYR A 161 1.76 -0.19 -5.63
CA TYR A 161 0.66 0.78 -5.59
C TYR A 161 0.67 1.66 -6.83
N ALA A 162 -0.51 2.07 -7.25
CA ALA A 162 -0.68 3.17 -8.18
C ALA A 162 -1.09 4.42 -7.41
N ILE A 163 -0.46 5.57 -7.67
CA ILE A 163 -0.86 6.86 -7.13
C ILE A 163 -1.47 7.72 -8.24
N TYR A 164 -2.65 8.26 -7.97
CA TYR A 164 -3.41 9.13 -8.86
C TYR A 164 -3.28 10.57 -8.37
N GLY A 165 -2.20 11.22 -8.80
CA GLY A 165 -1.81 12.59 -8.42
C GLY A 165 -1.61 13.48 -9.63
N SER A 166 -0.66 14.43 -9.53
CA SER A 166 -0.29 15.32 -10.64
C SER A 166 0.21 14.56 -11.87
N SER A 167 0.80 13.38 -11.67
CA SER A 167 0.96 12.33 -12.67
C SER A 167 0.47 11.01 -12.08
N THR A 168 0.05 10.07 -12.94
CA THR A 168 -0.23 8.71 -12.48
C THR A 168 1.07 7.93 -12.47
N MET A 169 1.44 7.43 -11.32
CA MET A 169 2.64 6.59 -11.17
C MET A 169 2.28 5.23 -10.60
N LEU A 170 3.05 4.24 -10.99
CA LEU A 170 3.03 2.89 -10.43
C LEU A 170 4.38 2.65 -9.75
N VAL A 171 4.36 2.20 -8.51
CA VAL A 171 5.55 1.76 -7.78
C VAL A 171 5.38 0.31 -7.40
N LEU A 172 6.40 -0.51 -7.63
CA LEU A 172 6.33 -1.94 -7.34
C LEU A 172 7.68 -2.54 -6.97
N THR A 173 7.62 -3.68 -6.31
CA THR A 173 8.75 -4.54 -5.99
C THR A 173 8.42 -6.01 -6.20
N PHE A 174 9.44 -6.77 -6.63
CA PHE A 174 9.44 -8.25 -6.69
C PHE A 174 10.40 -8.85 -5.64
N GLY A 175 10.77 -8.09 -4.61
CA GLY A 175 11.76 -8.50 -3.61
C GLY A 175 13.21 -8.22 -3.98
N HIS A 176 13.46 -7.49 -5.06
CA HIS A 176 14.79 -7.14 -5.55
C HIS A 176 14.93 -5.62 -5.82
N GLY A 177 14.56 -4.81 -4.82
CA GLY A 177 14.51 -3.36 -4.93
C GLY A 177 13.13 -2.85 -5.37
N THR A 178 12.95 -1.54 -5.29
CA THR A 178 11.70 -0.83 -5.59
C THR A 178 11.88 0.06 -6.81
N ASN A 179 10.94 0.00 -7.75
CA ASN A 179 11.00 0.75 -9.00
C ASN A 179 9.71 1.54 -9.23
N GLY A 180 9.83 2.74 -9.78
CA GLY A 180 8.73 3.64 -10.07
C GLY A 180 8.59 3.92 -11.57
N PHE A 181 7.36 3.87 -12.04
CA PHE A 181 6.96 4.05 -13.44
C PHE A 181 5.93 5.17 -13.53
N THR A 182 6.01 5.97 -14.58
CA THR A 182 5.02 7.02 -14.87
C THR A 182 4.17 6.61 -16.06
N LEU A 183 2.87 6.81 -15.96
CA LEU A 183 1.95 6.54 -17.06
C LEU A 183 2.11 7.59 -18.17
N ASP A 184 2.59 7.17 -19.31
CA ASP A 184 2.48 7.92 -20.55
C ASP A 184 1.05 7.74 -21.10
N ARG A 185 0.23 8.78 -21.01
CA ARG A 185 -1.19 8.71 -21.39
C ARG A 185 -1.40 8.67 -22.89
N ASP A 186 -0.45 9.17 -23.67
CA ASP A 186 -0.54 9.20 -25.14
C ASP A 186 -0.31 7.80 -25.70
N VAL A 187 0.63 7.05 -25.11
CA VAL A 187 0.91 5.66 -25.45
C VAL A 187 0.03 4.67 -24.69
N GLY A 188 -0.47 5.07 -23.51
CA GLY A 188 -1.23 4.22 -22.61
C GLY A 188 -0.37 3.18 -21.86
N GLU A 189 0.93 3.46 -21.64
CA GLU A 189 1.86 2.53 -21.03
C GLU A 189 2.64 3.18 -19.88
N PHE A 190 2.95 2.38 -18.84
CA PHE A 190 3.85 2.81 -17.78
C PHE A 190 5.31 2.70 -18.23
N VAL A 191 6.06 3.77 -18.07
CA VAL A 191 7.47 3.88 -18.43
C VAL A 191 8.31 4.05 -17.18
N LEU A 192 9.42 3.31 -17.09
CA LEU A 192 10.36 3.37 -15.95
C LEU A 192 10.99 4.76 -15.87
N THR A 193 10.66 5.50 -14.80
CA THR A 193 11.18 6.85 -14.54
C THR A 193 12.01 6.94 -13.27
N HIS A 194 11.79 6.02 -12.33
CA HIS A 194 12.47 5.98 -11.04
C HIS A 194 13.03 4.57 -10.77
N PRO A 195 14.15 4.20 -11.42
CA PRO A 195 14.76 2.89 -11.21
C PRO A 195 15.41 2.83 -9.82
N ASN A 196 15.28 1.67 -9.15
CA ASN A 196 15.96 1.35 -7.91
C ASN A 196 15.84 2.46 -6.84
N MET A 197 14.62 2.86 -6.55
CA MET A 197 14.31 3.89 -5.54
C MET A 197 14.94 3.54 -4.19
N ARG A 198 15.48 4.53 -3.50
CA ARG A 198 16.11 4.38 -2.20
C ARG A 198 15.64 5.45 -1.23
N ILE A 199 15.17 5.00 -0.07
CA ILE A 199 14.79 5.89 1.03
C ILE A 199 16.08 6.35 1.73
N PRO A 200 16.31 7.66 1.86
CA PRO A 200 17.40 8.17 2.71
C PRO A 200 17.26 7.64 4.14
N THR A 201 18.37 7.14 4.70
CA THR A 201 18.42 6.59 6.06
C THR A 201 18.04 7.65 7.10
N GLU A 202 18.54 8.89 6.87
CA GLU A 202 18.26 10.08 7.69
C GLU A 202 17.23 10.97 7.02
N THR A 203 16.38 11.61 7.82
CA THR A 203 15.38 12.55 7.34
C THR A 203 15.16 13.72 8.30
N LYS A 204 14.42 14.72 7.84
CA LYS A 204 13.88 15.85 8.61
C LYS A 204 12.38 16.02 8.39
N GLU A 205 11.70 14.96 7.98
CA GLU A 205 10.26 14.98 7.76
C GLU A 205 9.56 13.86 8.54
N PHE A 206 8.43 14.18 9.13
CA PHE A 206 7.54 13.21 9.75
C PHE A 206 6.08 13.50 9.39
N ALA A 207 5.27 12.47 9.36
CA ALA A 207 3.84 12.55 9.08
C ALA A 207 3.04 11.78 10.12
N ILE A 208 2.13 12.48 10.78
CA ILE A 208 1.22 11.91 11.79
C ILE A 208 0.01 12.83 11.94
N ASN A 209 -1.16 12.28 12.24
CA ASN A 209 -2.33 13.09 12.57
C ASN A 209 -2.20 13.70 13.98
N ALA A 210 -1.66 14.90 14.07
CA ALA A 210 -1.40 15.60 15.33
C ALA A 210 -2.65 15.82 16.19
N SER A 211 -3.86 15.79 15.60
CA SER A 211 -5.11 15.94 16.38
C SER A 211 -5.35 14.79 17.37
N ASN A 212 -4.67 13.66 17.18
CA ASN A 212 -4.76 12.49 18.06
C ASN A 212 -3.66 12.45 19.14
N MET A 213 -2.84 13.48 19.28
CA MET A 213 -1.69 13.52 20.20
C MET A 213 -2.04 13.09 21.62
N ARG A 214 -3.19 13.50 22.15
CA ARG A 214 -3.66 13.15 23.52
C ARG A 214 -3.97 11.67 23.70
N PHE A 215 -4.10 10.90 22.62
CA PHE A 215 -4.45 9.48 22.65
C PHE A 215 -3.26 8.57 22.34
N TRP A 216 -2.13 9.12 21.86
CA TRP A 216 -0.96 8.31 21.51
C TRP A 216 -0.32 7.67 22.75
N GLU A 217 0.34 6.55 22.55
CA GLU A 217 1.22 5.94 23.53
C GLU A 217 2.43 6.86 23.80
N LYS A 218 2.97 6.78 25.01
CA LYS A 218 4.10 7.63 25.46
C LYS A 218 5.32 7.61 24.53
N PRO A 219 5.75 6.47 23.96
CA PRO A 219 6.86 6.43 23.00
C PRO A 219 6.63 7.34 21.80
N VAL A 220 5.42 7.35 21.25
CA VAL A 220 5.06 8.18 20.09
C VAL A 220 4.99 9.66 20.49
N GLN A 221 4.40 9.98 21.63
CA GLN A 221 4.38 11.35 22.16
C GLN A 221 5.81 11.88 22.31
N ARG A 222 6.70 11.12 22.97
CA ARG A 222 8.11 11.48 23.12
C ARG A 222 8.79 11.73 21.77
N TYR A 223 8.62 10.82 20.80
CA TYR A 223 9.22 10.97 19.48
C TYR A 223 8.79 12.27 18.80
N VAL A 224 7.50 12.58 18.82
CA VAL A 224 6.97 13.81 18.20
C VAL A 224 7.42 15.07 18.95
N ASP A 225 7.40 15.05 20.30
CA ASP A 225 7.90 16.17 21.10
C ASP A 225 9.37 16.46 20.81
N GLU A 226 10.22 15.45 20.63
CA GLU A 226 11.62 15.62 20.24
C GLU A 226 11.75 16.20 18.83
N CYS A 227 10.91 15.79 17.88
CA CYS A 227 10.89 16.41 16.54
C CYS A 227 10.47 17.89 16.60
N LEU A 228 9.48 18.23 17.42
CA LEU A 228 8.99 19.60 17.59
C LEU A 228 9.97 20.50 18.35
N ALA A 229 10.77 19.95 19.27
CA ALA A 229 11.80 20.68 19.98
C ALA A 229 12.93 21.20 19.06
N GLY A 230 13.06 20.63 17.86
CA GLY A 230 13.97 21.11 16.82
C GLY A 230 15.44 21.12 17.23
N LYS A 231 16.19 22.13 16.78
CA LYS A 231 17.63 22.26 17.04
C LYS A 231 18.00 22.38 18.52
N THR A 232 17.10 22.87 19.33
CA THR A 232 17.32 23.05 20.78
C THR A 232 17.00 21.81 21.59
N GLY A 233 16.36 20.84 20.97
CA GLY A 233 16.01 19.57 21.57
C GLY A 233 17.05 18.47 21.34
N PRO A 234 16.76 17.24 21.82
CA PRO A 234 17.71 16.13 21.80
C PRO A 234 18.09 15.66 20.39
N ARG A 235 17.25 15.93 19.38
CA ARG A 235 17.53 15.55 17.99
C ARG A 235 18.52 16.49 17.29
N GLY A 236 18.76 17.73 17.80
CA GLY A 236 19.70 18.69 17.28
C GLY A 236 19.43 19.19 15.85
N LYS A 237 18.24 18.93 15.30
CA LYS A 237 17.83 19.32 13.94
C LYS A 237 16.35 19.68 13.89
N ASP A 238 15.97 20.58 12.99
CA ASP A 238 14.58 20.96 12.78
C ASP A 238 13.89 19.92 11.89
N PHE A 239 12.66 19.56 12.24
CA PHE A 239 11.79 18.68 11.47
C PHE A 239 10.60 19.44 10.87
N ASN A 240 10.13 18.99 9.72
CA ASN A 240 8.89 19.46 9.12
C ASN A 240 7.81 18.36 9.20
N MET A 241 6.65 18.72 9.72
CA MET A 241 5.48 17.83 9.66
C MET A 241 4.86 17.88 8.26
N ARG A 242 4.58 16.70 7.71
CA ARG A 242 3.89 16.50 6.42
C ARG A 242 2.78 15.50 6.62
N TRP A 243 1.53 15.90 6.44
CA TRP A 243 0.38 15.02 6.60
C TRP A 243 -0.60 15.22 5.44
N VAL A 244 -0.84 14.17 4.65
CA VAL A 244 -1.75 14.17 3.49
C VAL A 244 -3.01 13.35 3.80
N ALA A 245 -2.97 12.46 4.76
CA ALA A 245 -4.03 11.51 5.10
C ALA A 245 -4.38 10.53 3.96
N SER A 246 -3.39 10.18 3.14
CA SER A 246 -3.43 9.11 2.13
C SER A 246 -2.13 8.34 2.22
N MET A 247 -2.17 7.04 2.49
CA MET A 247 -0.97 6.24 2.71
C MET A 247 -0.12 6.16 1.45
N VAL A 248 -0.74 6.01 0.27
CA VAL A 248 0.01 6.02 -1.00
C VAL A 248 0.77 7.33 -1.22
N ALA A 249 0.18 8.48 -0.89
CA ALA A 249 0.83 9.77 -1.05
C ALA A 249 1.98 9.96 -0.06
N GLU A 250 1.80 9.54 1.19
CA GLU A 250 2.84 9.60 2.22
C GLU A 250 4.02 8.68 1.88
N VAL A 251 3.76 7.43 1.52
CA VAL A 251 4.81 6.47 1.13
C VAL A 251 5.54 6.94 -0.11
N HIS A 252 4.83 7.48 -1.11
CA HIS A 252 5.46 8.01 -2.32
C HIS A 252 6.41 9.17 -2.03
N ARG A 253 6.01 10.09 -1.14
CA ARG A 253 6.87 11.18 -0.67
C ARG A 253 8.11 10.63 0.05
N ILE A 254 7.94 9.63 0.91
CA ILE A 254 9.02 9.00 1.68
C ILE A 254 10.02 8.29 0.75
N LEU A 255 9.55 7.54 -0.24
CA LEU A 255 10.39 6.91 -1.25
C LEU A 255 11.23 7.92 -2.03
N THR A 256 10.71 9.13 -2.22
CA THR A 256 11.37 10.18 -3.00
C THR A 256 12.33 11.03 -2.18
N ARG A 257 11.97 11.37 -0.92
CA ARG A 257 12.70 12.38 -0.12
C ARG A 257 13.12 11.91 1.27
N GLY A 258 12.72 10.73 1.68
CA GLY A 258 12.78 10.29 3.07
C GLY A 258 11.63 10.83 3.91
N GLY A 259 11.57 10.39 5.15
CA GLY A 259 10.51 10.72 6.08
C GLY A 259 10.08 9.51 6.90
N ILE A 260 9.24 9.74 7.88
CA ILE A 260 8.53 8.70 8.59
C ILE A 260 7.02 8.99 8.54
N PHE A 261 6.23 7.98 8.22
CA PHE A 261 4.77 7.98 8.35
C PHE A 261 4.39 7.16 9.57
N MET A 262 3.48 7.71 10.38
CA MET A 262 3.03 7.07 11.60
C MET A 262 1.50 7.07 11.70
N TYR A 263 0.94 5.88 11.80
CA TYR A 263 -0.44 5.65 12.22
C TYR A 263 -0.41 4.70 13.42
N PRO A 264 -0.03 5.22 14.61
CA PRO A 264 0.23 4.39 15.79
C PRO A 264 -1.07 3.87 16.41
N LYS A 265 -0.92 2.90 17.30
CA LYS A 265 -1.98 2.55 18.26
C LYS A 265 -2.33 3.78 19.09
N ASP A 266 -3.61 3.98 19.33
CA ASP A 266 -4.09 5.04 20.21
C ASP A 266 -5.14 4.52 21.21
N THR A 267 -5.41 5.32 22.22
CA THR A 267 -6.37 4.99 23.28
C THR A 267 -7.78 5.49 23.01
N LYS A 268 -8.02 6.12 21.86
CA LYS A 268 -9.34 6.63 21.46
C LYS A 268 -10.33 5.47 21.26
N ASP A 269 -9.84 4.36 20.69
CA ASP A 269 -10.58 3.12 20.57
C ASP A 269 -9.71 1.95 21.03
N PRO A 270 -9.68 1.66 22.35
CA PRO A 270 -8.79 0.64 22.90
C PRO A 270 -9.03 -0.78 22.35
N ALA A 271 -10.22 -1.04 21.81
CA ALA A 271 -10.57 -2.34 21.22
C ALA A 271 -9.88 -2.58 19.87
N LYS A 272 -9.46 -1.51 19.18
CA LYS A 272 -8.77 -1.61 17.89
C LYS A 272 -7.26 -1.65 18.09
N ALA A 273 -6.62 -2.66 17.51
CA ALA A 273 -5.16 -2.79 17.55
C ALA A 273 -4.45 -1.66 16.80
N GLY A 274 -5.07 -1.10 15.76
CA GLY A 274 -4.59 -0.01 14.93
C GLY A 274 -5.68 0.51 14.00
N LYS A 275 -5.30 1.35 13.05
CA LYS A 275 -6.22 1.94 12.07
C LYS A 275 -6.15 1.26 10.70
N LEU A 276 -4.94 0.96 10.24
CA LEU A 276 -4.68 0.43 8.90
C LEU A 276 -4.77 -1.09 8.89
N ARG A 277 -5.09 -1.66 7.71
CA ARG A 277 -5.28 -3.10 7.57
C ARG A 277 -3.96 -3.77 7.23
N LEU A 278 -3.67 -4.88 7.93
CA LEU A 278 -2.41 -5.59 7.75
C LEU A 278 -2.20 -6.04 6.31
N MET A 279 -3.21 -6.68 5.72
CA MET A 279 -3.07 -7.34 4.43
C MET A 279 -3.17 -6.40 3.24
N TYR A 280 -4.09 -5.42 3.30
CA TYR A 280 -4.39 -4.56 2.15
C TYR A 280 -3.47 -3.35 2.05
N GLU A 281 -2.93 -2.87 3.19
CA GLU A 281 -2.16 -1.63 3.26
C GLU A 281 -0.77 -1.87 3.86
N ALA A 282 -0.69 -2.37 5.10
CA ALA A 282 0.56 -2.41 5.85
C ALA A 282 1.60 -3.37 5.24
N ASN A 283 1.23 -4.61 4.89
CA ASN A 283 2.13 -5.58 4.28
C ASN A 283 2.68 -5.13 2.92
N PRO A 284 1.85 -4.73 1.92
CA PRO A 284 2.39 -4.27 0.65
C PRO A 284 3.28 -3.04 0.79
N MET A 285 2.89 -2.06 1.62
CA MET A 285 3.69 -0.85 1.81
C MET A 285 4.98 -1.13 2.60
N ALA A 286 4.94 -2.02 3.61
CA ALA A 286 6.14 -2.46 4.32
C ALA A 286 7.14 -3.14 3.37
N PHE A 287 6.66 -4.00 2.47
CA PHE A 287 7.52 -4.68 1.50
C PHE A 287 8.20 -3.68 0.55
N ILE A 288 7.44 -2.73 0.00
CA ILE A 288 7.97 -1.67 -0.87
C ILE A 288 9.02 -0.82 -0.14
N VAL A 289 8.73 -0.38 1.08
CA VAL A 289 9.58 0.49 1.89
C VAL A 289 10.89 -0.22 2.28
N GLU A 290 10.82 -1.47 2.72
CA GLU A 290 12.02 -2.23 3.09
C GLU A 290 12.89 -2.56 1.88
N GLN A 291 12.30 -2.87 0.72
CA GLN A 291 13.05 -3.08 -0.53
C GLN A 291 13.73 -1.78 -1.03
N ALA A 292 13.24 -0.62 -0.62
CA ALA A 292 13.87 0.66 -0.84
C ALA A 292 14.90 1.05 0.26
N GLY A 293 15.19 0.18 1.23
CA GLY A 293 16.16 0.42 2.29
C GLY A 293 15.61 1.15 3.52
N GLY A 294 14.30 1.33 3.62
CA GLY A 294 13.60 1.82 4.80
C GLY A 294 13.30 0.70 5.81
N ALA A 295 12.42 0.99 6.75
CA ALA A 295 11.92 0.03 7.74
C ALA A 295 10.41 0.22 7.96
N ALA A 296 9.74 -0.82 8.46
CA ALA A 296 8.32 -0.81 8.79
C ALA A 296 8.02 -1.65 10.04
N THR A 297 7.32 -1.06 11.01
CA THR A 297 7.05 -1.65 12.31
C THR A 297 5.66 -1.28 12.84
N THR A 298 5.14 -2.09 13.76
CA THR A 298 3.98 -1.73 14.59
C THR A 298 4.36 -0.79 15.75
N GLY A 299 5.64 -0.44 15.88
CA GLY A 299 6.25 0.14 17.07
C GLY A 299 6.93 -0.93 17.94
N ARG A 300 6.57 -2.19 17.80
CA ARG A 300 7.12 -3.30 18.59
C ARG A 300 7.69 -4.42 17.73
N GLU A 301 7.06 -4.74 16.62
CA GLU A 301 7.39 -5.86 15.76
C GLU A 301 7.48 -5.39 14.32
N ARG A 302 8.32 -6.05 13.53
CA ARG A 302 8.42 -5.83 12.09
C ARG A 302 7.10 -6.25 11.43
N ILE A 303 6.50 -5.39 10.62
CA ILE A 303 5.20 -5.64 9.99
C ILE A 303 5.22 -6.92 9.15
N LEU A 304 6.25 -7.14 8.34
CA LEU A 304 6.33 -8.30 7.43
C LEU A 304 6.41 -9.65 8.14
N ASP A 305 6.76 -9.69 9.43
CA ASP A 305 6.87 -10.93 10.22
C ASP A 305 5.55 -11.31 10.92
N LEU A 306 4.56 -10.41 10.89
CA LEU A 306 3.27 -10.68 11.50
C LEU A 306 2.54 -11.78 10.74
N ALA A 307 2.03 -12.77 11.48
CA ALA A 307 1.09 -13.75 10.95
C ALA A 307 -0.33 -13.16 10.99
N PRO A 308 -1.01 -12.98 9.84
CA PRO A 308 -2.37 -12.47 9.86
C PRO A 308 -3.34 -13.44 10.54
N GLU A 309 -4.22 -12.90 11.39
CA GLU A 309 -5.27 -13.65 12.08
C GLU A 309 -6.63 -13.58 11.37
N GLY A 310 -6.77 -12.67 10.41
CA GLY A 310 -7.98 -12.47 9.62
C GLY A 310 -7.74 -11.48 8.48
N LEU A 311 -8.65 -11.52 7.48
CA LEU A 311 -8.54 -10.70 6.26
C LEU A 311 -8.48 -9.19 6.57
N HIS A 312 -9.26 -8.74 7.54
CA HIS A 312 -9.41 -7.32 7.88
C HIS A 312 -8.69 -6.92 9.18
N GLN A 313 -7.69 -7.71 9.59
CA GLN A 313 -6.89 -7.40 10.78
C GLN A 313 -6.27 -6.01 10.67
N ARG A 314 -6.46 -5.20 11.70
CA ARG A 314 -5.88 -3.85 11.80
C ARG A 314 -4.62 -3.86 12.65
N VAL A 315 -3.65 -3.04 12.27
CA VAL A 315 -2.36 -2.91 12.95
C VAL A 315 -1.94 -1.44 13.04
N PRO A 316 -1.11 -1.07 14.02
CA PRO A 316 -0.38 0.18 13.99
C PRO A 316 0.68 0.13 12.87
N VAL A 317 0.94 1.26 12.24
CA VAL A 317 1.94 1.36 11.16
C VAL A 317 2.86 2.53 11.40
N LEU A 318 4.16 2.25 11.50
CA LEU A 318 5.24 3.22 11.51
C LEU A 318 6.26 2.77 10.44
N LEU A 319 6.45 3.55 9.39
CA LEU A 319 7.33 3.17 8.29
C LEU A 319 8.06 4.36 7.67
N GLY A 320 9.21 4.11 7.06
CA GLY A 320 9.97 5.13 6.34
C GLY A 320 11.47 5.03 6.54
N SER A 321 12.14 6.18 6.70
CA SER A 321 13.59 6.26 6.91
C SER A 321 14.01 5.46 8.14
N LYS A 322 14.97 4.55 7.94
CA LYS A 322 15.32 3.52 8.92
C LYS A 322 15.69 4.09 10.28
N THR A 323 16.53 5.13 10.35
CA THR A 323 16.92 5.75 11.62
C THR A 323 15.73 6.24 12.42
N GLU A 324 14.72 6.81 11.78
CA GLU A 324 13.54 7.34 12.47
C GLU A 324 12.64 6.22 12.98
N VAL A 325 12.44 5.19 12.16
CA VAL A 325 11.66 4.01 12.55
C VAL A 325 12.33 3.25 13.69
N ASP A 326 13.65 3.04 13.62
CA ASP A 326 14.42 2.38 14.69
C ASP A 326 14.36 3.20 15.99
N THR A 327 14.40 4.54 15.91
CA THR A 327 14.31 5.43 17.09
C THR A 327 12.97 5.27 17.81
N VAL A 328 11.86 5.41 17.10
CA VAL A 328 10.53 5.30 17.73
C VAL A 328 10.25 3.88 18.21
N THR A 329 10.75 2.86 17.52
CA THR A 329 10.66 1.46 17.95
C THR A 329 11.47 1.24 19.24
N GLY A 330 12.66 1.80 19.32
CA GLY A 330 13.49 1.76 20.52
C GLY A 330 12.77 2.31 21.75
N TYR A 331 12.04 3.42 21.59
CA TYR A 331 11.25 4.01 22.70
C TYR A 331 10.12 3.10 23.20
N HIS A 332 9.56 2.26 22.31
CA HIS A 332 8.55 1.27 22.73
C HIS A 332 9.14 0.10 23.53
N HIS A 333 10.44 -0.17 23.35
CA HIS A 333 11.14 -1.25 24.06
C HIS A 333 11.85 -0.79 25.35
N GLU A 334 11.97 0.51 25.58
CA GLU A 334 12.47 1.03 26.85
C GLU A 334 11.52 0.62 27.96
N LYS A 335 12.09 0.09 29.06
CA LYS A 335 11.29 -0.18 30.26
C LYS A 335 10.78 1.16 30.80
N ALA A 336 9.48 1.24 31.11
CA ALA A 336 8.95 2.38 31.84
C ALA A 336 9.76 2.53 33.16
N ALA A 337 10.48 3.67 33.27
CA ALA A 337 11.27 3.99 34.44
C ALA A 337 10.35 4.31 35.62
#